data_1f6aedfb68087f84cda7abba6553fb91
#
_entry.id   1f6aedfb68087f84cda7abba6553fb91
#
_cell.length_a   1.000
_cell.length_b   1.000
_cell.length_c   1.000
_cell.angle_alpha   90.00
_cell.angle_beta   90.00
_cell.angle_gamma   90.00
#
_symmetry.space_group_name_H-M   'P 1'
#
loop_
_entity.id
_entity.type
_entity.pdbx_description
1 polymer ?
#
loop_
_entity_poly.entity_id
_entity_poly.type
_entity_poly.pdbx_seq_one_letter_code
_entity_poly.pdbx_strand_id
1 'polypeptide(L)'
;MLYTKQSDMFEENLMHEILNQAKHIWVQEWLELRKDEGTCTLGDHIATPYGKIRAPNQMQGNVAKWKTAQLVLKFLADNNINAKYYEGRMD
;
A
#
# COMPACT_ATOMS: atom_id res chain seq x y z
N MET A 1 -12.62 -31.64 0.99
CA MET A 1 -11.27 -31.59 1.50
C MET A 1 -10.31 -30.93 0.54
N LEU A 2 -10.23 -31.42 -0.68
CA LEU A 2 -9.38 -30.81 -1.70
C LEU A 2 -9.83 -29.39 -2.05
N TYR A 3 -11.12 -29.14 -1.94
CA TYR A 3 -11.69 -27.85 -2.26
C TYR A 3 -11.24 -26.74 -1.32
N THR A 4 -11.09 -27.07 -0.05
CA THR A 4 -10.66 -26.08 0.95
C THR A 4 -9.28 -25.56 0.61
N LYS A 5 -8.35 -26.44 0.25
CA LYS A 5 -7.00 -26.06 -0.13
C LYS A 5 -6.96 -25.19 -1.37
N GLN A 6 -7.77 -25.54 -2.36
CA GLN A 6 -7.86 -24.76 -3.59
C GLN A 6 -8.44 -23.37 -3.33
N SER A 7 -9.45 -23.29 -2.47
CA SER A 7 -10.05 -22.01 -2.09
C SER A 7 -9.06 -21.11 -1.40
N ASP A 8 -8.27 -21.68 -0.48
CA ASP A 8 -7.26 -20.90 0.25
C ASP A 8 -6.20 -20.35 -0.70
N MET A 9 -5.73 -21.17 -1.64
CA MET A 9 -4.75 -20.73 -2.63
C MET A 9 -5.31 -19.65 -3.54
N PHE A 10 -6.55 -19.79 -3.94
CA PHE A 10 -7.22 -18.83 -4.79
C PHE A 10 -7.37 -17.48 -4.07
N GLU A 11 -7.80 -17.51 -2.82
CA GLU A 11 -7.94 -16.29 -2.01
C GLU A 11 -6.60 -15.61 -1.80
N GLU A 12 -5.55 -16.37 -1.54
CA GLU A 12 -4.21 -15.84 -1.34
C GLU A 12 -3.71 -15.15 -2.59
N ASN A 13 -3.89 -15.77 -3.76
CA ASN A 13 -3.50 -15.17 -5.03
C ASN A 13 -4.30 -13.89 -5.31
N LEU A 14 -5.59 -13.90 -5.00
CA LEU A 14 -6.44 -12.74 -5.17
C LEU A 14 -5.98 -11.59 -4.28
N MET A 15 -5.61 -11.89 -3.03
CA MET A 15 -5.12 -10.87 -2.11
C MET A 15 -3.79 -10.29 -2.58
N HIS A 16 -2.89 -11.11 -3.08
CA HIS A 16 -1.62 -10.63 -3.65
C HIS A 16 -1.87 -9.71 -4.84
N GLU A 17 -2.83 -10.04 -5.67
CA GLU A 17 -3.20 -9.20 -6.81
C GLU A 17 -3.76 -7.86 -6.35
N ILE A 18 -4.59 -7.86 -5.31
CA ILE A 18 -5.12 -6.62 -4.74
C ILE A 18 -3.99 -5.76 -4.16
N LEU A 19 -3.02 -6.38 -3.49
CA LEU A 19 -1.87 -5.65 -2.97
C LEU A 19 -1.04 -5.03 -4.08
N ASN A 20 -0.87 -5.72 -5.19
CA ASN A 20 -0.16 -5.19 -6.35
C ASN A 20 -0.90 -4.00 -6.95
N GLN A 21 -2.22 -4.09 -7.05
CA GLN A 21 -3.05 -2.97 -7.50
C GLN A 21 -2.94 -1.79 -6.56
N ALA A 22 -2.93 -2.04 -5.27
CA ALA A 22 -2.79 -0.99 -4.26
C ALA A 22 -1.48 -0.24 -4.43
N LYS A 23 -0.40 -0.95 -4.65
CA LYS A 23 0.91 -0.34 -4.89
C LYS A 23 0.88 0.52 -6.16
N HIS A 24 0.24 0.02 -7.20
CA HIS A 24 0.11 0.74 -8.46
C HIS A 24 -0.70 2.04 -8.28
N ILE A 25 -1.79 1.97 -7.52
CA ILE A 25 -2.59 3.14 -7.18
C ILE A 25 -1.74 4.17 -6.44
N TRP A 26 -0.93 3.72 -5.49
CA TRP A 26 -0.06 4.61 -4.72
C TRP A 26 0.86 5.40 -5.63
N VAL A 27 1.51 4.70 -6.57
CA VAL A 27 2.40 5.34 -7.54
C VAL A 27 1.64 6.34 -8.41
N GLN A 28 0.48 5.94 -8.93
CA GLN A 28 -0.32 6.79 -9.81
C GLN A 28 -0.79 8.06 -9.11
N GLU A 29 -1.31 7.91 -7.90
CA GLU A 29 -1.80 9.06 -7.13
C GLU A 29 -0.67 10.02 -6.77
N TRP A 30 0.51 9.48 -6.44
CA TRP A 30 1.67 10.30 -6.18
C TRP A 30 2.11 11.06 -7.43
N LEU A 31 2.11 10.39 -8.59
CA LEU A 31 2.48 11.04 -9.85
C LEU A 31 1.54 12.20 -10.19
N GLU A 32 0.26 12.06 -9.89
CA GLU A 32 -0.71 13.13 -10.11
C GLU A 32 -0.51 14.28 -9.14
N LEU A 33 -0.23 13.96 -7.88
CA LEU A 33 -0.01 14.97 -6.85
C LEU A 33 1.28 15.74 -7.07
N ARG A 34 2.35 15.03 -7.38
CA ARG A 34 3.70 15.58 -7.67
C ARG A 34 4.18 16.64 -6.70
N LYS A 35 3.85 16.48 -5.42
CA LYS A 35 4.30 17.39 -4.37
C LYS A 35 5.17 16.65 -3.38
N ASP A 36 6.41 17.06 -3.29
CA ASP A 36 7.37 16.48 -2.34
C ASP A 36 7.42 17.39 -1.11
N GLU A 37 6.36 17.33 -0.30
CA GLU A 37 6.24 18.13 0.90
C GLU A 37 6.61 17.33 2.14
N GLY A 38 7.16 18.03 3.11
CA GLY A 38 7.51 17.44 4.40
C GLY A 38 8.93 16.91 4.45
N THR A 39 9.20 16.13 5.47
CA THR A 39 10.53 15.56 5.73
C THR A 39 10.75 14.32 4.86
N CYS A 40 11.97 14.13 4.39
CA CYS A 40 12.34 12.89 3.70
C CYS A 40 12.32 11.73 4.70
N THR A 41 11.57 10.69 4.37
CA THR A 41 11.50 9.50 5.20
C THR A 41 11.79 8.26 4.37
N LEU A 42 12.38 7.24 5.01
CA LEU A 42 12.72 5.98 4.36
C LEU A 42 12.00 4.84 5.06
N GLY A 43 11.50 3.91 4.27
CA GLY A 43 10.84 2.73 4.82
C GLY A 43 9.37 2.92 5.13
N ASP A 44 8.77 3.99 4.63
CA ASP A 44 7.33 4.17 4.72
C ASP A 44 6.61 3.01 4.04
N HIS A 45 5.58 2.50 4.68
CA HIS A 45 4.87 1.36 4.14
C HIS A 45 3.44 1.28 4.69
N ILE A 46 2.62 0.51 3.99
CA ILE A 46 1.29 0.14 4.45
C ILE A 46 1.34 -1.33 4.86
N ALA A 47 1.00 -1.61 6.10
CA ALA A 47 0.98 -2.98 6.61
C ALA A 47 -0.41 -3.56 6.45
N THR A 48 -0.47 -4.79 5.92
CA THR A 48 -1.71 -5.55 5.76
C THR A 48 -1.52 -6.94 6.35
N PRO A 49 -2.62 -7.67 6.63
CA PRO A 49 -2.49 -9.06 7.07
C PRO A 49 -1.80 -9.97 6.05
N TYR A 50 -1.70 -9.55 4.81
CA TYR A 50 -1.13 -10.34 3.72
C TYR A 50 0.25 -9.90 3.30
N GLY A 51 0.80 -8.86 3.94
CA GLY A 51 2.13 -8.38 3.66
C GLY A 51 2.22 -6.86 3.70
N LYS A 52 3.41 -6.35 3.42
CA LYS A 52 3.68 -4.92 3.42
C LYS A 52 3.67 -4.37 1.99
N ILE A 53 3.07 -3.20 1.83
CA ILE A 53 3.15 -2.44 0.59
C ILE A 53 4.10 -1.28 0.85
N ARG A 54 5.29 -1.34 0.27
CA ARG A 54 6.30 -0.30 0.47
C ARG A 54 6.04 0.89 -0.44
N ALA A 55 6.28 2.08 0.10
CA ALA A 55 6.18 3.30 -0.70
C ALA A 55 7.21 3.25 -1.83
N PRO A 56 6.87 3.75 -3.01
CA PRO A 56 7.84 3.81 -4.11
C PRO A 56 9.08 4.62 -3.71
N ASN A 57 10.25 4.15 -4.12
CA ASN A 57 11.53 4.76 -3.74
C ASN A 57 11.68 6.18 -4.25
N GLN A 58 10.96 6.54 -5.30
CA GLN A 58 11.03 7.87 -5.90
C GLN A 58 10.27 8.91 -5.10
N MET A 59 9.41 8.49 -4.17
CA MET A 59 8.66 9.41 -3.35
C MET A 59 9.55 10.08 -2.33
N GLN A 60 9.58 11.40 -2.35
CA GLN A 60 10.25 12.20 -1.34
C GLN A 60 9.17 12.97 -0.59
N GLY A 61 9.43 13.27 0.69
CA GLY A 61 8.46 14.02 1.48
C GLY A 61 7.35 13.16 2.05
N ASN A 62 7.26 13.12 3.37
CA ASN A 62 6.30 12.29 4.07
C ASN A 62 4.85 12.76 3.89
N VAL A 63 4.64 14.04 3.62
CA VAL A 63 3.29 14.56 3.42
C VAL A 63 2.66 13.98 2.16
N ALA A 64 3.42 13.94 1.05
CA ALA A 64 2.94 13.36 -0.19
C ALA A 64 2.66 11.86 -0.02
N LYS A 65 3.56 11.16 0.67
CA LYS A 65 3.38 9.74 0.96
C LYS A 65 2.13 9.50 1.80
N TRP A 66 1.93 10.30 2.82
CA TRP A 66 0.79 10.16 3.72
C TRP A 66 -0.53 10.42 2.99
N LYS A 67 -0.59 11.50 2.23
CA LYS A 67 -1.82 11.86 1.50
C LYS A 67 -2.22 10.79 0.50
N THR A 68 -1.26 10.30 -0.28
CA THR A 68 -1.54 9.26 -1.27
C THR A 68 -1.81 7.93 -0.60
N ALA A 69 -1.17 7.64 0.52
CA ALA A 69 -1.43 6.42 1.29
C ALA A 69 -2.87 6.36 1.78
N GLN A 70 -3.48 7.50 2.13
CA GLN A 70 -4.88 7.50 2.58
C GLN A 70 -5.81 6.97 1.49
N LEU A 71 -5.55 7.29 0.22
CA LEU A 71 -6.32 6.77 -0.90
C LEU A 71 -6.14 5.26 -1.06
N VAL A 72 -4.92 4.79 -0.86
CA VAL A 72 -4.63 3.35 -0.90
C VAL A 72 -5.32 2.62 0.24
N LEU A 73 -5.30 3.19 1.44
CA LEU A 73 -5.99 2.61 2.60
C LEU A 73 -7.48 2.49 2.34
N LYS A 74 -8.08 3.49 1.71
CA LYS A 74 -9.49 3.43 1.35
C LYS A 74 -9.77 2.33 0.34
N PHE A 75 -8.92 2.18 -0.67
CA PHE A 75 -9.04 1.10 -1.64
C PHE A 75 -8.98 -0.27 -0.95
N LEU A 76 -8.04 -0.44 -0.03
CA LEU A 76 -7.90 -1.70 0.69
C LEU A 76 -9.11 -1.96 1.59
N ALA A 77 -9.61 -0.93 2.26
CA ALA A 77 -10.81 -1.07 3.10
C ALA A 77 -12.03 -1.46 2.27
N ASP A 78 -12.15 -0.92 1.06
CA ASP A 78 -13.24 -1.27 0.14
C ASP A 78 -13.16 -2.74 -0.29
N ASN A 79 -11.97 -3.33 -0.20
CA ASN A 79 -11.74 -4.75 -0.48
C ASN A 79 -11.69 -5.59 0.79
N ASN A 80 -12.17 -5.05 1.91
CA ASN A 80 -12.22 -5.73 3.20
C ASN A 80 -10.84 -6.10 3.74
N ILE A 81 -9.83 -5.32 3.41
CA ILE A 81 -8.48 -5.51 3.93
C ILE A 81 -8.20 -4.41 4.95
N ASN A 82 -7.95 -4.84 6.19
CA ASN A 82 -7.60 -3.93 7.27
C ASN A 82 -6.11 -3.60 7.17
N ALA A 83 -5.81 -2.34 6.89
CA ALA A 83 -4.44 -1.91 6.65
C ALA A 83 -4.13 -0.64 7.42
N LYS A 84 -2.83 -0.42 7.71
CA LYS A 84 -2.36 0.78 8.40
C LYS A 84 -1.10 1.30 7.73
N TYR A 85 -0.98 2.62 7.69
CA TYR A 85 0.19 3.29 7.17
C TYR A 85 1.19 3.54 8.31
N TYR A 86 2.44 3.21 8.05
CA TYR A 86 3.53 3.45 8.99
C TYR A 86 4.55 4.37 8.32
N GLU A 87 4.82 5.49 8.99
CA GLU A 87 5.82 6.42 8.54
C GLU A 87 7.22 5.85 8.81
N GLY A 88 8.11 6.03 7.86
CA GLY A 88 9.47 5.52 7.99
C GLY A 88 10.36 6.42 8.81
N ARG A 89 11.66 6.11 8.82
CA ARG A 89 12.64 6.89 9.53
C ARG A 89 12.92 8.20 8.81
N MET A 90 13.15 9.24 9.57
CA MET A 90 13.62 10.49 9.01
C MET A 90 15.06 10.33 8.53
N ASP A 91 15.30 10.88 7.37
CA ASP A 91 16.61 10.80 6.75
C ASP A 91 17.46 12.00 7.15
#